data_81c0c8a996145b9a49fe6055f710ea9b
#
_entry.id   81c0c8a996145b9a49fe6055f710ea9b
#
_cell.length_a   1.000
_cell.length_b   1.000
_cell.length_c   1.000
_cell.angle_alpha   90.00
_cell.angle_beta   90.00
_cell.angle_gamma   90.00
#
_symmetry.space_group_name_H-M   'P 1'
#
loop_
_entity.id
_entity.type
_entity.pdbx_description
1 polymer ?
#
loop_
_entity_poly.entity_id
_entity_poly.type
_entity_poly.pdbx_seq_one_letter_code
_entity_poly.pdbx_strand_id
1 'polypeptide(L)'
;MPQREVATLAGGCFWCLEAAFQQLKGVEQVQSGYAGGHVPNPSYENVCTGTTGHAEVVQITFDPAVVSFDELLHVFFTIHDPTTLNRQGGDVGTQYRSAIFYHSPEQKATAERVMAELAAEQVWDDPIVTELEPLAAFYPAEEYHRDYFRRNPNQGYCRAVIAPKVAKVRKLYLDKLKQPTA
;
A
#
# COMPACT_ATOMS: atom_id res chain seq x y z
N MET A 1 -1.92 27.64 -3.44
CA MET A 1 -1.26 26.53 -2.72
C MET A 1 -1.68 25.22 -3.35
N PRO A 2 -0.73 24.42 -3.78
CA PRO A 2 -1.11 23.09 -4.28
C PRO A 2 -1.72 22.28 -3.15
N GLN A 3 -2.85 21.69 -3.42
CA GLN A 3 -3.51 20.84 -2.46
C GLN A 3 -2.80 19.49 -2.42
N ARG A 4 -2.66 18.93 -1.24
CA ARG A 4 -2.17 17.57 -1.07
C ARG A 4 -3.36 16.64 -0.89
N GLU A 5 -3.21 15.43 -1.38
CA GLU A 5 -4.23 14.40 -1.24
C GLU A 5 -3.62 13.25 -0.45
N VAL A 6 -4.48 12.46 0.20
CA VAL A 6 -4.05 11.32 1.01
C VAL A 6 -4.73 10.07 0.49
N ALA A 7 -3.94 8.99 0.35
CA ALA A 7 -4.45 7.67 -0.03
C ALA A 7 -4.08 6.68 1.09
N THR A 8 -4.98 5.76 1.41
CA THR A 8 -4.74 4.72 2.41
C THR A 8 -4.95 3.35 1.77
N LEU A 9 -3.88 2.56 1.68
CA LEU A 9 -3.86 1.30 0.94
C LEU A 9 -3.29 0.18 1.80
N ALA A 10 -3.88 -1.01 1.66
CA ALA A 10 -3.42 -2.24 2.32
C ALA A 10 -3.15 -3.31 1.25
N GLY A 11 -1.99 -3.92 1.29
CA GLY A 11 -1.60 -4.92 0.29
C GLY A 11 -0.43 -5.76 0.77
N GLY A 12 -0.58 -6.42 1.92
CA GLY A 12 0.47 -7.21 2.53
C GLY A 12 1.26 -6.42 3.56
N CYS A 13 2.53 -6.75 3.70
CA CYS A 13 3.40 -6.09 4.67
C CYS A 13 3.58 -4.61 4.31
N PHE A 14 3.34 -3.72 5.28
CA PHE A 14 3.45 -2.28 5.03
C PHE A 14 4.89 -1.82 4.76
N TRP A 15 5.90 -2.59 5.17
CA TRP A 15 7.29 -2.29 4.82
C TRP A 15 7.49 -2.31 3.29
N CYS A 16 6.82 -3.25 2.61
CA CYS A 16 6.87 -3.37 1.15
C CYS A 16 6.23 -2.17 0.48
N LEU A 17 5.04 -1.79 0.95
CA LEU A 17 4.29 -0.67 0.38
C LEU A 17 5.03 0.64 0.62
N GLU A 18 5.54 0.86 1.82
CA GLU A 18 6.30 2.06 2.14
C GLU A 18 7.50 2.20 1.20
N ALA A 19 8.31 1.16 1.10
CA ALA A 19 9.52 1.19 0.27
C ALA A 19 9.20 1.46 -1.20
N ALA A 20 8.14 0.83 -1.72
CA ALA A 20 7.75 0.98 -3.11
C ALA A 20 7.22 2.38 -3.42
N PHE A 21 6.29 2.87 -2.61
CA PHE A 21 5.68 4.18 -2.86
C PHE A 21 6.63 5.34 -2.65
N GLN A 22 7.62 5.19 -1.78
CA GLN A 22 8.64 6.22 -1.57
C GLN A 22 9.47 6.49 -2.82
N GLN A 23 9.49 5.58 -3.79
CA GLN A 23 10.24 5.74 -5.03
C GLN A 23 9.61 6.75 -5.99
N LEU A 24 8.33 7.08 -5.83
CA LEU A 24 7.56 7.83 -6.82
C LEU A 24 7.64 9.33 -6.65
N LYS A 25 7.79 10.07 -7.77
CA LYS A 25 7.65 11.52 -7.79
C LYS A 25 6.24 11.89 -7.33
N GLY A 26 6.13 12.97 -6.57
CA GLY A 26 4.84 13.44 -6.09
C GLY A 26 4.42 12.82 -4.77
N VAL A 27 5.02 11.70 -4.38
CA VAL A 27 4.78 11.11 -3.06
C VAL A 27 5.71 11.80 -2.06
N GLU A 28 5.11 12.54 -1.11
CA GLU A 28 5.86 13.35 -0.16
C GLU A 28 6.12 12.61 1.14
N GLN A 29 5.15 11.79 1.57
CA GLN A 29 5.27 11.04 2.81
C GLN A 29 4.50 9.73 2.69
N VAL A 30 5.06 8.67 3.24
CA VAL A 30 4.38 7.38 3.39
C VAL A 30 4.45 7.01 4.86
N GLN A 31 3.29 6.90 5.51
CA GLN A 31 3.18 6.55 6.93
C GLN A 31 2.56 5.18 7.06
N SER A 32 3.30 4.24 7.64
CA SER A 32 2.77 2.91 7.95
C SER A 32 1.84 2.96 9.15
N GLY A 33 0.82 2.12 9.15
CA GLY A 33 -0.13 2.09 10.25
C GLY A 33 -1.14 0.97 10.11
N TYR A 34 -2.25 1.12 10.82
CA TYR A 34 -3.31 0.10 10.92
C TYR A 34 -4.67 0.75 10.69
N ALA A 35 -5.52 0.05 9.95
CA ALA A 35 -6.88 0.54 9.65
C ALA A 35 -7.82 -0.62 9.35
N GLY A 36 -9.12 -0.35 9.42
CA GLY A 36 -10.16 -1.30 9.02
C GLY A 36 -10.60 -2.26 10.10
N GLY A 37 -10.01 -2.19 11.30
CA GLY A 37 -10.36 -3.06 12.42
C GLY A 37 -11.21 -2.38 13.47
N HIS A 38 -11.34 -3.03 14.62
CA HIS A 38 -12.26 -2.59 15.68
C HIS A 38 -11.54 -2.25 17.00
N VAL A 39 -10.24 -2.53 17.12
CA VAL A 39 -9.48 -2.27 18.35
C VAL A 39 -8.83 -0.89 18.24
N PRO A 40 -9.11 0.04 19.17
CA PRO A 40 -8.47 1.36 19.15
C PRO A 40 -7.01 1.26 19.59
N ASN A 41 -6.16 2.11 18.99
CA ASN A 41 -4.74 2.22 19.31
C ASN A 41 -4.01 0.86 19.39
N PRO A 42 -4.12 0.01 18.34
CA PRO A 42 -3.51 -1.32 18.38
C PRO A 42 -1.98 -1.24 18.34
N SER A 43 -1.32 -2.23 18.94
CA SER A 43 0.11 -2.40 18.75
C SER A 43 0.37 -3.37 17.59
N TYR A 44 1.61 -3.40 17.09
CA TYR A 44 2.00 -4.34 16.04
C TYR A 44 1.74 -5.79 16.49
N GLU A 45 2.10 -6.10 17.74
CA GLU A 45 1.88 -7.44 18.32
C GLU A 45 0.40 -7.79 18.33
N ASN A 46 -0.47 -6.84 18.71
CA ASN A 46 -1.93 -7.07 18.69
C ASN A 46 -2.44 -7.35 17.28
N VAL A 47 -1.98 -6.57 16.29
CA VAL A 47 -2.41 -6.75 14.90
C VAL A 47 -1.95 -8.12 14.38
N CYS A 48 -0.73 -8.54 14.72
CA CYS A 48 -0.20 -9.82 14.28
C CYS A 48 -0.93 -11.03 14.84
N THR A 49 -1.71 -10.87 15.91
CA THR A 49 -2.55 -11.97 16.41
C THR A 49 -3.74 -12.27 15.48
N GLY A 50 -4.07 -11.33 14.59
CA GLY A 50 -5.23 -11.48 13.72
C GLY A 50 -6.57 -11.22 14.40
N THR A 51 -6.57 -10.74 15.64
CA THR A 51 -7.80 -10.56 16.42
C THR A 51 -8.33 -9.12 16.44
N THR A 52 -7.52 -8.15 15.98
CA THR A 52 -7.93 -6.73 15.96
C THR A 52 -8.82 -6.37 14.77
N GLY A 53 -8.80 -7.18 13.72
CA GLY A 53 -9.49 -6.87 12.47
C GLY A 53 -8.76 -5.84 11.61
N HIS A 54 -7.68 -5.23 12.11
CA HIS A 54 -6.93 -4.24 11.33
C HIS A 54 -6.09 -4.86 10.25
N ALA A 55 -5.96 -4.14 9.12
CA ALA A 55 -4.96 -4.43 8.09
C ALA A 55 -3.75 -3.54 8.31
N GLU A 56 -2.59 -4.03 7.92
CA GLU A 56 -1.40 -3.19 7.78
C GLU A 56 -1.61 -2.30 6.56
N VAL A 57 -1.51 -0.99 6.75
CA VAL A 57 -1.75 -0.02 5.68
C VAL A 57 -0.62 0.98 5.60
N VAL A 58 -0.54 1.65 4.45
CA VAL A 58 0.25 2.88 4.32
C VAL A 58 -0.69 4.03 4.00
N GLN A 59 -0.44 5.17 4.64
CA GLN A 59 -1.09 6.43 4.30
C GLN A 59 -0.10 7.26 3.50
N ILE A 60 -0.46 7.57 2.26
CA ILE A 60 0.41 8.23 1.29
C ILE A 60 -0.07 9.66 1.11
N THR A 61 0.78 10.61 1.45
CA THR A 61 0.53 12.03 1.16
C THR A 61 1.20 12.36 -0.16
N PHE A 62 0.42 12.83 -1.13
CA PHE A 62 0.94 13.03 -2.48
C PHE A 62 0.38 14.32 -3.10
N ASP A 63 1.13 14.81 -4.09
CA ASP A 63 0.74 15.96 -4.90
C ASP A 63 0.00 15.46 -6.15
N PRO A 64 -1.33 15.66 -6.23
CA PRO A 64 -2.10 15.15 -7.36
C PRO A 64 -1.78 15.82 -8.70
N ALA A 65 -1.06 16.95 -8.68
CA ALA A 65 -0.58 17.57 -9.91
C ALA A 65 0.63 16.83 -10.50
N VAL A 66 1.32 16.04 -9.69
CA VAL A 66 2.52 15.29 -10.11
C VAL A 66 2.20 13.80 -10.32
N VAL A 67 1.48 13.21 -9.37
CA VAL A 67 1.06 11.80 -9.45
C VAL A 67 -0.41 11.70 -9.05
N SER A 68 -1.22 11.02 -9.85
CA SER A 68 -2.65 10.89 -9.58
C SER A 68 -2.94 9.69 -8.68
N PHE A 69 -4.13 9.68 -8.07
CA PHE A 69 -4.60 8.52 -7.32
C PHE A 69 -4.69 7.29 -8.22
N ASP A 70 -5.13 7.47 -9.47
CA ASP A 70 -5.15 6.44 -10.50
C ASP A 70 -3.77 5.79 -10.68
N GLU A 71 -2.73 6.62 -10.81
CA GLU A 71 -1.37 6.14 -10.98
C GLU A 71 -0.86 5.39 -9.73
N LEU A 72 -1.20 5.88 -8.54
CA LEU A 72 -0.87 5.19 -7.29
C LEU A 72 -1.52 3.81 -7.25
N LEU A 73 -2.77 3.70 -7.70
CA LEU A 73 -3.47 2.41 -7.74
C LEU A 73 -2.83 1.44 -8.72
N HIS A 74 -2.35 1.93 -9.87
CA HIS A 74 -1.65 1.07 -10.82
C HIS A 74 -0.37 0.50 -10.22
N VAL A 75 0.39 1.32 -9.49
CA VAL A 75 1.58 0.85 -8.76
C VAL A 75 1.16 -0.17 -7.70
N PHE A 76 0.11 0.14 -6.94
CA PHE A 76 -0.41 -0.74 -5.89
C PHE A 76 -0.76 -2.13 -6.43
N PHE A 77 -1.50 -2.19 -7.53
CA PHE A 77 -1.88 -3.48 -8.14
C PHE A 77 -0.70 -4.17 -8.84
N THR A 78 0.38 -3.45 -9.11
CA THR A 78 1.59 -4.05 -9.69
C THR A 78 2.44 -4.77 -8.65
N ILE A 79 2.48 -4.27 -7.42
CA ILE A 79 3.41 -4.73 -6.38
C ILE A 79 2.82 -5.73 -5.40
N HIS A 80 1.54 -6.06 -5.53
CA HIS A 80 0.94 -7.08 -4.67
C HIS A 80 -0.06 -7.91 -5.48
N ASP A 81 -0.45 -9.07 -4.94
CA ASP A 81 -1.44 -9.93 -5.55
C ASP A 81 -2.81 -9.61 -4.95
N PRO A 82 -3.72 -8.98 -5.71
CA PRO A 82 -5.04 -8.61 -5.20
C PRO A 82 -6.05 -9.75 -5.24
N THR A 83 -5.63 -10.97 -5.59
CA THR A 83 -6.52 -12.12 -5.77
C THR A 83 -6.46 -13.12 -4.61
N THR A 84 -5.59 -12.91 -3.63
CA THR A 84 -5.45 -13.82 -2.49
C THR A 84 -6.13 -13.23 -1.27
N LEU A 85 -7.14 -13.96 -0.75
CA LEU A 85 -7.93 -13.50 0.39
C LEU A 85 -7.12 -13.62 1.69
N ASN A 86 -7.03 -12.52 2.44
CA ASN A 86 -6.36 -12.45 3.74
C ASN A 86 -4.95 -13.04 3.69
N ARG A 87 -4.24 -12.76 2.60
CA ARG A 87 -2.92 -13.33 2.38
C ARG A 87 -2.17 -12.50 1.34
N GLN A 88 -0.86 -12.42 1.50
CA GLN A 88 0.02 -11.85 0.47
C GLN A 88 1.31 -12.67 0.44
N GLY A 89 1.49 -13.46 -0.62
CA GLY A 89 2.64 -14.34 -0.73
C GLY A 89 2.68 -15.32 0.44
N GLY A 90 3.80 -15.34 1.17
CA GLY A 90 3.97 -16.18 2.35
C GLY A 90 3.36 -15.61 3.63
N ASP A 91 2.90 -14.35 3.60
CA ASP A 91 2.31 -13.69 4.76
C ASP A 91 0.81 -13.99 4.82
N VAL A 92 0.38 -14.74 5.82
CA VAL A 92 -1.01 -15.20 5.96
C VAL A 92 -1.65 -14.54 7.18
N GLY A 93 -2.86 -14.00 6.99
CA GLY A 93 -3.65 -13.38 8.05
C GLY A 93 -4.45 -12.20 7.54
N THR A 94 -5.51 -11.83 8.26
CA THR A 94 -6.38 -10.72 7.88
C THR A 94 -5.63 -9.39 7.83
N GLN A 95 -4.53 -9.25 8.59
CA GLN A 95 -3.70 -8.05 8.59
C GLN A 95 -2.98 -7.84 7.26
N TYR A 96 -2.85 -8.87 6.45
CA TYR A 96 -2.18 -8.82 5.14
C TYR A 96 -3.15 -8.77 3.96
N ARG A 97 -4.44 -8.53 4.22
CA ARG A 97 -5.44 -8.48 3.16
C ARG A 97 -5.28 -7.26 2.26
N SER A 98 -5.75 -7.38 1.02
CA SER A 98 -5.76 -6.28 0.06
C SER A 98 -6.98 -5.40 0.29
N ALA A 99 -6.78 -4.10 0.45
CA ALA A 99 -7.89 -3.17 0.66
C ALA A 99 -7.51 -1.76 0.23
N ILE A 100 -8.52 -1.00 -0.19
CA ILE A 100 -8.42 0.42 -0.49
C ILE A 100 -9.38 1.12 0.47
N PHE A 101 -8.85 1.99 1.34
CA PHE A 101 -9.66 2.77 2.27
C PHE A 101 -9.79 4.19 1.71
N TYR A 102 -10.93 4.49 1.07
CA TYR A 102 -11.07 5.76 0.37
C TYR A 102 -11.39 6.91 1.33
N HIS A 103 -10.91 8.10 0.96
CA HIS A 103 -11.11 9.35 1.71
C HIS A 103 -12.19 10.24 1.09
N SER A 104 -12.63 9.92 -0.12
CA SER A 104 -13.60 10.74 -0.85
C SER A 104 -14.38 9.89 -1.84
N PRO A 105 -15.57 10.36 -2.28
CA PRO A 105 -16.32 9.68 -3.34
C PRO A 105 -15.55 9.57 -4.65
N GLU A 106 -14.69 10.55 -4.95
CA GLU A 106 -13.84 10.54 -6.15
C GLU A 106 -12.82 9.41 -6.09
N GLN A 107 -12.22 9.18 -4.92
CA GLN A 107 -11.29 8.05 -4.74
C GLN A 107 -12.02 6.72 -4.90
N LYS A 108 -13.23 6.61 -4.35
CA LYS A 108 -14.04 5.40 -4.49
C LYS A 108 -14.31 5.11 -5.96
N ALA A 109 -14.77 6.13 -6.70
CA ALA A 109 -15.09 5.98 -8.12
C ALA A 109 -13.86 5.60 -8.94
N THR A 110 -12.71 6.20 -8.67
CA THR A 110 -11.46 5.89 -9.35
C THR A 110 -11.04 4.44 -9.07
N ALA A 111 -11.14 4.01 -7.81
CA ALA A 111 -10.79 2.65 -7.44
C ALA A 111 -11.69 1.62 -8.12
N GLU A 112 -12.99 1.87 -8.15
CA GLU A 112 -13.94 1.00 -8.84
C GLU A 112 -13.60 0.88 -10.33
N ARG A 113 -13.29 2.00 -10.97
CA ARG A 113 -12.93 2.02 -12.40
C ARG A 113 -11.63 1.25 -12.66
N VAL A 114 -10.59 1.51 -11.88
CA VAL A 114 -9.30 0.84 -12.05
C VAL A 114 -9.44 -0.68 -11.86
N MET A 115 -10.15 -1.10 -10.82
CA MET A 115 -10.35 -2.53 -10.58
C MET A 115 -11.15 -3.18 -11.71
N ALA A 116 -12.16 -2.50 -12.22
CA ALA A 116 -12.97 -3.02 -13.34
C ALA A 116 -12.13 -3.13 -14.62
N GLU A 117 -11.29 -2.15 -14.91
CA GLU A 117 -10.40 -2.16 -16.07
C GLU A 117 -9.40 -3.31 -16.01
N LEU A 118 -8.77 -3.50 -14.85
CA LEU A 118 -7.78 -4.55 -14.67
C LEU A 118 -8.42 -5.94 -14.73
N ALA A 119 -9.63 -6.08 -14.19
CA ALA A 119 -10.38 -7.34 -14.28
C ALA A 119 -10.76 -7.65 -15.72
N ALA A 120 -11.19 -6.63 -16.47
CA ALA A 120 -11.55 -6.80 -17.90
C ALA A 120 -10.33 -7.17 -18.76
N GLU A 121 -9.15 -6.68 -18.39
CA GLU A 121 -7.90 -6.99 -19.10
C GLU A 121 -7.36 -8.37 -18.71
N GLN A 122 -7.97 -9.02 -17.73
CA GLN A 122 -7.58 -10.36 -17.24
C GLN A 122 -6.09 -10.41 -16.84
N VAL A 123 -5.66 -9.40 -16.10
CA VAL A 123 -4.27 -9.30 -15.62
C VAL A 123 -3.92 -10.48 -14.72
N TRP A 124 -4.90 -11.00 -13.98
CA TRP A 124 -4.75 -12.17 -13.11
C TRP A 124 -5.73 -13.26 -13.52
N ASP A 125 -5.37 -14.51 -13.25
CA ASP A 125 -6.23 -15.67 -13.53
C ASP A 125 -7.44 -15.74 -12.58
N ASP A 126 -7.28 -15.25 -11.35
CA ASP A 126 -8.31 -15.27 -10.32
C ASP A 126 -8.97 -13.90 -10.16
N PRO A 127 -10.17 -13.83 -9.61
CA PRO A 127 -10.84 -12.55 -9.41
C PRO A 127 -10.15 -11.71 -8.32
N ILE A 128 -10.25 -10.38 -8.48
CA ILE A 128 -9.75 -9.41 -7.50
C ILE A 128 -10.61 -9.49 -6.24
N VAL A 129 -9.98 -9.65 -5.08
CA VAL A 129 -10.66 -9.70 -3.78
C VAL A 129 -10.38 -8.48 -2.93
N THR A 130 -9.79 -7.43 -3.51
CA THR A 130 -9.48 -6.18 -2.82
C THR A 130 -10.76 -5.55 -2.25
N GLU A 131 -10.75 -5.27 -0.94
CA GLU A 131 -11.86 -4.58 -0.29
C GLU A 131 -11.82 -3.09 -0.64
N LEU A 132 -12.98 -2.47 -0.76
CA LEU A 132 -13.11 -1.02 -1.00
C LEU A 132 -14.04 -0.46 0.06
N GLU A 133 -13.45 0.20 1.07
CA GLU A 133 -14.16 0.65 2.25
C GLU A 133 -13.83 2.11 2.56
N PRO A 134 -14.77 2.87 3.18
CA PRO A 134 -14.42 4.20 3.66
C PRO A 134 -13.44 4.11 4.82
N LEU A 135 -12.51 5.06 4.89
CA LEU A 135 -11.58 5.10 6.02
C LEU A 135 -12.31 5.64 7.25
N ALA A 136 -12.43 4.82 8.29
CA ALA A 136 -13.05 5.23 9.55
C ALA A 136 -12.02 5.79 10.54
N ALA A 137 -10.87 5.09 10.68
CA ALA A 137 -9.80 5.51 11.58
C ALA A 137 -8.48 4.95 11.09
N PHE A 138 -7.41 5.71 11.29
CA PHE A 138 -6.05 5.30 10.98
C PHE A 138 -5.21 5.45 12.24
N TYR A 139 -4.46 4.40 12.57
CA TYR A 139 -3.58 4.40 13.74
C TYR A 139 -2.14 4.25 13.26
N PRO A 140 -1.29 5.28 13.44
CA PRO A 140 0.11 5.19 13.01
C PRO A 140 0.83 4.02 13.67
N ALA A 141 1.68 3.34 12.91
CA ALA A 141 2.49 2.26 13.44
C ALA A 141 3.62 2.82 14.30
N GLU A 142 4.23 1.94 15.07
CA GLU A 142 5.36 2.28 15.93
C GLU A 142 6.52 2.84 15.10
N GLU A 143 7.29 3.75 15.69
CA GLU A 143 8.37 4.46 15.00
C GLU A 143 9.42 3.51 14.40
N TYR A 144 9.64 2.35 15.01
CA TYR A 144 10.65 1.41 14.51
C TYR A 144 10.28 0.80 13.14
N HIS A 145 9.02 0.94 12.70
CA HIS A 145 8.59 0.50 11.37
C HIS A 145 8.89 1.53 10.28
N ARG A 146 9.20 2.77 10.67
CA ARG A 146 9.43 3.85 9.72
C ARG A 146 10.73 3.62 8.93
N ASP A 147 10.66 3.73 7.61
CA ASP A 147 11.80 3.49 6.71
C ASP A 147 12.49 2.14 6.97
N TYR A 148 11.70 1.13 7.32
CA TYR A 148 12.22 -0.16 7.74
C TYR A 148 13.18 -0.76 6.70
N PHE A 149 12.80 -0.75 5.43
CA PHE A 149 13.64 -1.29 4.36
C PHE A 149 14.97 -0.52 4.24
N ARG A 150 14.89 0.81 4.29
CA ARG A 150 16.08 1.65 4.18
C ARG A 150 17.06 1.41 5.32
N ARG A 151 16.53 1.20 6.53
CA ARG A 151 17.35 0.99 7.72
C ARG A 151 17.81 -0.46 7.90
N ASN A 152 17.15 -1.40 7.23
CA ASN A 152 17.45 -2.83 7.38
C ASN A 152 17.56 -3.54 6.02
N PRO A 153 18.36 -3.01 5.06
CA PRO A 153 18.36 -3.55 3.70
C PRO A 153 18.93 -4.96 3.59
N ASN A 154 19.72 -5.38 4.56
CA ASN A 154 20.35 -6.71 4.55
C ASN A 154 19.58 -7.76 5.35
N GLN A 155 18.46 -7.38 5.97
CA GLN A 155 17.62 -8.32 6.69
C GLN A 155 16.97 -9.27 5.68
N GLY A 156 16.84 -10.56 6.04
CA GLY A 156 16.39 -11.61 5.10
C GLY A 156 15.08 -11.31 4.37
N TYR A 157 14.05 -10.87 5.10
CA TYR A 157 12.77 -10.52 4.51
C TYR A 157 12.91 -9.33 3.54
N CYS A 158 13.68 -8.32 3.92
CA CYS A 158 13.91 -7.14 3.07
C CYS A 158 14.58 -7.53 1.75
N ARG A 159 15.55 -8.44 1.79
CA ARG A 159 16.24 -8.89 0.58
C ARG A 159 15.37 -9.81 -0.28
N ALA A 160 14.62 -10.70 0.35
CA ALA A 160 13.86 -11.73 -0.37
C ALA A 160 12.52 -11.21 -0.89
N VAL A 161 11.85 -10.32 -0.17
CA VAL A 161 10.48 -9.91 -0.48
C VAL A 161 10.39 -8.44 -0.90
N ILE A 162 11.01 -7.53 -0.15
CA ILE A 162 10.85 -6.08 -0.39
C ILE A 162 11.69 -5.62 -1.58
N ALA A 163 12.96 -5.99 -1.62
CA ALA A 163 13.86 -5.53 -2.68
C ALA A 163 13.36 -5.87 -4.09
N PRO A 164 12.84 -7.09 -4.36
CA PRO A 164 12.27 -7.38 -5.69
C PRO A 164 11.09 -6.49 -6.05
N LYS A 165 10.24 -6.13 -5.09
CA LYS A 165 9.09 -5.25 -5.34
C LYS A 165 9.55 -3.84 -5.68
N VAL A 166 10.54 -3.31 -4.95
CA VAL A 166 11.13 -2.00 -5.24
C VAL A 166 11.76 -2.01 -6.63
N ALA A 167 12.51 -3.07 -6.96
CA ALA A 167 13.13 -3.21 -8.28
C ALA A 167 12.08 -3.23 -9.40
N LYS A 168 10.95 -3.89 -9.17
CA LYS A 168 9.85 -3.95 -10.14
C LYS A 168 9.26 -2.56 -10.39
N VAL A 169 9.05 -1.77 -9.34
CA VAL A 169 8.56 -0.39 -9.46
C VAL A 169 9.55 0.44 -10.25
N ARG A 170 10.84 0.35 -9.93
CA ARG A 170 11.87 1.11 -10.61
C ARG A 170 11.95 0.74 -12.10
N LYS A 171 11.75 -0.51 -12.43
CA LYS A 171 11.80 -0.99 -13.82
C LYS A 171 10.58 -0.56 -14.62
N LEU A 172 9.37 -0.71 -14.05
CA LEU A 172 8.12 -0.48 -14.77
C LEU A 172 7.68 0.99 -14.78
N TYR A 173 8.10 1.77 -13.81
CA TYR A 173 7.69 3.17 -13.64
C TYR A 173 8.89 4.12 -13.64
N LEU A 174 9.87 3.85 -14.50
CA LEU A 174 11.15 4.57 -14.53
C LEU A 174 10.96 6.09 -14.69
N ASP A 175 9.99 6.50 -15.51
CA ASP A 175 9.68 7.91 -15.75
C ASP A 175 8.95 8.58 -14.57
N LYS A 176 8.49 7.81 -13.61
CA LYS A 176 7.76 8.31 -12.44
C LYS A 176 8.58 8.27 -11.16
N LEU A 177 9.86 7.92 -11.23
CA LEU A 177 10.71 7.82 -10.06
C LEU A 177 11.24 9.18 -9.63
N LYS A 178 11.46 9.33 -8.32
CA LYS A 178 12.17 10.50 -7.78
C LYS A 178 13.58 10.52 -8.36
N GLN A 179 14.08 11.73 -8.62
CA GLN A 179 15.46 11.91 -9.04
C GLN A 179 16.38 11.43 -7.91
N PRO A 180 17.44 10.66 -8.23
CA PRO A 180 18.40 10.32 -7.19
C PRO A 180 19.05 11.61 -6.68
N THR A 181 19.07 11.75 -5.36
CA THR A 181 19.85 12.84 -4.76
C THR A 181 21.31 12.51 -4.95
N ALA A 182 22.00 13.45 -5.56
CA ALA A 182 23.42 13.29 -5.81
C ALA A 182 24.22 13.17 -4.51
#